data_066c32de60d712e4a1924390f86f4406
#
_entry.id   066c32de60d712e4a1924390f86f4406
#
_cell.length_a   1.000
_cell.length_b   1.000
_cell.length_c   1.000
_cell.angle_alpha   90.00
_cell.angle_beta   90.00
_cell.angle_gamma   90.00
#
_symmetry.space_group_name_H-M   'P 1'
#
loop_
_entity.id
_entity.type
_entity.pdbx_description
1 polymer ?
#
loop_
_entity_poly.entity_id
_entity_poly.type
_entity_poly.pdbx_seq_one_letter_code
_entity_poly.pdbx_strand_id
1 'polypeptide(L)'
;CALYRKTEWERVGGYCEEIIAREDWEFWISVLKDGGKVVRLPQIELYYRVRAGSKRIVDRSLKPHVTKVLNKRHAEFFERELGGKLRSVRSWSRWINRIERFFRPRCMAVAPDYSNMSDFVKVLPVIFEDRGTVIYKGRNELREFDIAGQKVVVKSFQIPHLLNRIIYNFFRESKARRSFRYAAMLRQFNIGSPAPIGFCSVSSWFLFGKSYFVSLRSECPYTYRDLPQRPFEEQEKILRAIARTTAVLHEHGILHKDYSAGNILFAEKPEGVSVEI
;
A
#
# COMPACT_ATOMS: atom_id res chain seq x y z
N CYS A 1 32.45 -10.57 7.72
CA CYS A 1 32.41 -11.15 6.35
C CYS A 1 31.55 -12.39 6.36
N ALA A 2 30.87 -12.64 5.27
CA ALA A 2 30.08 -13.85 5.08
C ALA A 2 30.19 -14.30 3.62
N LEU A 3 30.07 -15.60 3.40
CA LEU A 3 29.97 -16.20 2.09
C LEU A 3 28.51 -16.50 1.76
N TYR A 4 28.14 -16.35 0.52
CA TYR A 4 26.80 -16.64 0.00
C TYR A 4 26.90 -17.20 -1.41
N ARG A 5 25.84 -17.87 -1.85
CA ARG A 5 25.76 -18.40 -3.22
C ARG A 5 25.49 -17.25 -4.20
N LYS A 6 26.10 -17.26 -5.37
CA LYS A 6 25.88 -16.28 -6.43
C LYS A 6 24.38 -16.17 -6.79
N THR A 7 23.66 -17.29 -6.78
CA THR A 7 22.22 -17.35 -7.03
C THR A 7 21.40 -16.49 -6.06
N GLU A 8 21.84 -16.35 -4.80
CA GLU A 8 21.19 -15.47 -3.83
C GLU A 8 21.39 -13.99 -4.17
N TRP A 9 22.58 -13.64 -4.65
CA TRP A 9 22.88 -12.30 -5.13
C TRP A 9 22.02 -11.94 -6.35
N GLU A 10 21.90 -12.85 -7.31
CA GLU A 10 21.06 -12.70 -8.49
C GLU A 10 19.57 -12.59 -8.12
N ARG A 11 19.09 -13.43 -7.18
CA ARG A 11 17.70 -13.43 -6.70
C ARG A 11 17.28 -12.10 -6.10
N VAL A 12 18.17 -11.43 -5.34
CA VAL A 12 17.84 -10.15 -4.69
C VAL A 12 18.18 -8.92 -5.54
N GLY A 13 18.76 -9.10 -6.72
CA GLY A 13 19.14 -8.01 -7.62
C GLY A 13 20.44 -7.30 -7.25
N GLY A 14 21.33 -7.97 -6.48
CA GLY A 14 22.63 -7.42 -6.09
C GLY A 14 22.58 -6.45 -4.92
N TYR A 15 23.55 -5.56 -4.86
CA TYR A 15 23.62 -4.51 -3.84
C TYR A 15 22.78 -3.29 -4.21
N CYS A 16 22.22 -2.64 -3.20
CA CYS A 16 21.43 -1.42 -3.39
C CYS A 16 22.34 -0.22 -3.70
N GLU A 17 22.23 0.35 -4.90
CA GLU A 17 23.02 1.50 -5.35
C GLU A 17 22.64 2.82 -4.66
N GLU A 18 21.43 2.91 -4.08
CA GLU A 18 21.02 4.08 -3.30
C GLU A 18 21.79 4.22 -1.96
N ILE A 19 22.52 3.17 -1.54
CA ILE A 19 23.24 3.13 -0.28
C ILE A 19 24.76 3.12 -0.53
N ILE A 20 25.41 4.25 -0.22
CA ILE A 20 26.86 4.42 -0.42
C ILE A 20 27.68 3.73 0.68
N ALA A 21 27.08 3.50 1.86
CA ALA A 21 27.73 2.88 3.01
C ALA A 21 26.75 1.92 3.70
N ARG A 22 27.26 0.81 4.25
CA ARG A 22 26.46 -0.27 4.86
C ARG A 22 25.54 -0.98 3.86
N GLU A 23 25.94 -1.06 2.62
CA GLU A 23 25.32 -1.81 1.54
C GLU A 23 25.10 -3.29 1.93
N ASP A 24 25.97 -3.83 2.79
CA ASP A 24 25.86 -5.16 3.39
C ASP A 24 24.61 -5.33 4.27
N TRP A 25 24.19 -4.31 4.99
CA TRP A 25 22.96 -4.36 5.80
C TRP A 25 21.72 -4.60 4.94
N GLU A 26 21.59 -3.83 3.89
CA GLU A 26 20.47 -3.95 2.96
C GLU A 26 20.47 -5.31 2.28
N PHE A 27 21.62 -5.71 1.78
CA PHE A 27 21.80 -7.00 1.12
C PHE A 27 21.39 -8.18 2.02
N TRP A 28 21.87 -8.22 3.29
CA TRP A 28 21.50 -9.29 4.20
C TRP A 28 20.04 -9.28 4.60
N ILE A 29 19.41 -8.12 4.69
CA ILE A 29 17.97 -8.05 4.90
C ILE A 29 17.25 -8.62 3.67
N SER A 30 17.64 -8.23 2.47
CA SER A 30 17.06 -8.74 1.22
C SER A 30 17.19 -10.25 1.08
N VAL A 31 18.33 -10.81 1.45
CA VAL A 31 18.58 -12.28 1.37
C VAL A 31 17.78 -13.06 2.42
N LEU A 32 17.64 -12.53 3.64
CA LEU A 32 17.16 -13.29 4.81
C LEU A 32 15.76 -12.93 5.29
N LYS A 33 15.15 -11.87 4.79
CA LYS A 33 13.84 -11.38 5.27
C LYS A 33 12.70 -12.40 5.12
N ASP A 34 12.80 -13.27 4.13
CA ASP A 34 11.78 -14.27 3.81
C ASP A 34 12.19 -15.69 4.23
N GLY A 35 13.23 -15.79 5.04
CA GLY A 35 13.79 -17.03 5.54
C GLY A 35 15.22 -17.27 5.06
N GLY A 36 15.80 -18.37 5.49
CA GLY A 36 17.15 -18.76 5.12
C GLY A 36 17.92 -19.34 6.30
N LYS A 37 19.01 -20.05 6.01
CA LYS A 37 19.87 -20.64 7.03
C LYS A 37 21.23 -19.93 7.06
N VAL A 38 21.54 -19.36 8.21
CA VAL A 38 22.85 -18.78 8.48
C VAL A 38 23.67 -19.78 9.30
N VAL A 39 24.83 -20.15 8.82
CA VAL A 39 25.75 -21.05 9.51
C VAL A 39 26.98 -20.26 9.98
N ARG A 40 27.26 -20.30 11.26
CA ARG A 40 28.47 -19.72 11.82
C ARG A 40 29.61 -20.76 11.72
N LEU A 41 30.67 -20.38 11.06
CA LEU A 41 31.90 -21.22 11.07
C LEU A 41 32.56 -21.09 12.43
N PRO A 42 32.99 -22.21 13.04
CA PRO A 42 33.60 -22.20 14.39
C PRO A 42 35.04 -21.66 14.41
N GLN A 43 35.66 -21.64 13.24
CA GLN A 43 37.06 -21.24 13.08
C GLN A 43 37.17 -19.79 12.60
N ILE A 44 38.36 -19.19 12.78
CA ILE A 44 38.66 -17.86 12.24
C ILE A 44 39.11 -18.03 10.79
N GLU A 45 38.25 -17.72 9.86
CA GLU A 45 38.49 -17.85 8.42
C GLU A 45 38.88 -16.52 7.74
N LEU A 46 38.75 -15.39 8.47
CA LEU A 46 39.05 -14.07 7.92
C LEU A 46 39.63 -13.12 8.95
N TYR A 47 40.72 -12.46 8.59
CA TYR A 47 41.27 -11.32 9.32
C TYR A 47 40.89 -10.02 8.64
N TYR A 48 40.12 -9.18 9.35
CA TYR A 48 39.69 -7.90 8.85
C TYR A 48 40.66 -6.79 9.23
N ARG A 49 41.28 -6.15 8.22
CA ARG A 49 42.23 -5.05 8.44
C ARG A 49 41.51 -3.75 8.75
N VAL A 50 41.71 -3.20 9.92
CA VAL A 50 41.21 -1.88 10.31
C VAL A 50 42.31 -0.83 10.07
N ARG A 51 41.99 0.21 9.30
CA ARG A 51 42.92 1.34 9.05
C ARG A 51 42.36 2.62 9.67
N ALA A 52 43.25 3.50 10.17
CA ALA A 52 42.87 4.88 10.53
C ALA A 52 42.35 5.59 9.25
N GLY A 53 41.21 6.28 9.36
CA GLY A 53 40.54 6.91 8.21
C GLY A 53 39.66 5.99 7.36
N SER A 54 39.40 4.76 7.83
CA SER A 54 38.50 3.85 7.12
C SER A 54 37.09 4.44 6.98
N LYS A 55 36.34 4.03 5.93
CA LYS A 55 34.92 4.39 5.67
C LYS A 55 34.01 4.36 6.90
N ARG A 56 34.39 3.65 7.96
CA ARG A 56 33.65 3.51 9.21
C ARG A 56 33.40 4.84 9.95
N ILE A 57 34.24 5.87 9.73
CA ILE A 57 34.08 7.21 10.34
C ILE A 57 33.07 8.01 9.55
N VAL A 58 33.17 8.00 8.22
CA VAL A 58 32.20 8.62 7.29
C VAL A 58 30.81 7.98 7.43
N ASP A 59 30.78 6.72 7.74
CA ASP A 59 29.61 5.85 7.89
C ASP A 59 28.61 6.32 8.97
N ARG A 60 29.04 7.05 9.99
CA ARG A 60 28.15 7.56 11.05
C ARG A 60 27.23 8.67 10.55
N SER A 61 27.72 9.56 9.68
CA SER A 61 26.93 10.66 9.14
C SER A 61 25.87 10.17 8.12
N LEU A 62 26.15 9.06 7.44
CA LEU A 62 25.25 8.45 6.45
C LEU A 62 24.17 7.56 7.06
N LYS A 63 24.29 7.19 8.35
CA LYS A 63 23.33 6.30 9.02
C LYS A 63 21.86 6.74 8.89
N PRO A 64 21.47 8.03 9.00
CA PRO A 64 20.09 8.46 8.81
C PRO A 64 19.58 8.19 7.38
N HIS A 65 20.42 8.43 6.37
CA HIS A 65 20.09 8.13 4.96
C HIS A 65 19.89 6.63 4.74
N VAL A 66 20.82 5.81 5.19
CA VAL A 66 20.73 4.34 5.12
C VAL A 66 19.45 3.85 5.79
N THR A 67 19.14 4.34 7.01
CA THR A 67 17.92 3.96 7.73
C THR A 67 16.65 4.37 6.96
N LYS A 68 16.67 5.51 6.28
CA LYS A 68 15.54 5.96 5.44
C LYS A 68 15.34 5.02 4.25
N VAL A 69 16.40 4.67 3.54
CA VAL A 69 16.33 3.73 2.40
C VAL A 69 15.89 2.35 2.85
N LEU A 70 16.45 1.82 3.94
CA LEU A 70 16.03 0.54 4.51
C LEU A 70 14.54 0.51 4.87
N ASN A 71 14.03 1.56 5.51
CA ASN A 71 12.60 1.66 5.84
C ASN A 71 11.71 1.75 4.60
N LYS A 72 12.17 2.39 3.52
CA LYS A 72 11.44 2.46 2.25
C LYS A 72 11.39 1.08 1.58
N ARG A 73 12.52 0.37 1.52
CA ARG A 73 12.63 -0.91 0.79
C ARG A 73 12.07 -2.11 1.55
N HIS A 74 12.20 -2.12 2.88
CA HIS A 74 11.88 -3.26 3.74
C HIS A 74 10.83 -2.93 4.81
N ALA A 75 9.86 -2.07 4.47
CA ALA A 75 8.83 -1.62 5.42
C ALA A 75 8.02 -2.78 6.00
N GLU A 76 7.62 -3.74 5.15
CA GLU A 76 6.86 -4.93 5.53
C GLU A 76 7.65 -5.81 6.52
N PHE A 77 8.94 -6.03 6.23
CA PHE A 77 9.84 -6.75 7.12
C PHE A 77 9.96 -6.06 8.48
N PHE A 78 10.18 -4.75 8.50
CA PHE A 78 10.29 -4.01 9.76
C PHE A 78 8.97 -3.91 10.51
N GLU A 79 7.83 -3.84 9.83
CA GLU A 79 6.51 -3.90 10.50
C GLU A 79 6.32 -5.26 11.19
N ARG A 80 6.69 -6.37 10.52
CA ARG A 80 6.62 -7.73 11.07
C ARG A 80 7.59 -7.91 12.24
N GLU A 81 8.85 -7.50 12.08
CA GLU A 81 9.91 -7.78 13.05
C GLU A 81 10.02 -6.78 14.20
N LEU A 82 9.69 -5.51 13.94
CA LEU A 82 9.87 -4.41 14.87
C LEU A 82 8.55 -3.74 15.28
N GLY A 83 7.46 -4.10 14.61
CA GLY A 83 6.17 -3.45 14.78
C GLY A 83 6.13 -2.02 14.26
N GLY A 84 6.98 -1.66 13.30
CA GLY A 84 7.09 -0.34 12.71
C GLY A 84 8.49 -0.05 12.19
N LYS A 85 8.82 1.21 12.02
CA LYS A 85 10.08 1.66 11.42
C LYS A 85 11.32 1.21 12.20
N LEU A 86 12.39 0.87 11.46
CA LEU A 86 13.74 0.83 12.00
C LEU A 86 14.19 2.27 12.34
N ARG A 87 14.74 2.47 13.54
CA ARG A 87 15.29 3.77 13.98
C ARG A 87 16.81 3.70 14.10
N SER A 88 17.32 3.21 15.20
CA SER A 88 18.75 3.12 15.46
C SER A 88 19.23 1.68 15.61
N VAL A 89 18.65 0.97 16.56
CA VAL A 89 18.91 -0.45 16.85
C VAL A 89 17.58 -1.18 17.04
N ARG A 90 17.61 -2.51 16.90
CA ARG A 90 16.42 -3.37 16.94
C ARG A 90 15.60 -3.22 18.22
N SER A 91 16.24 -3.32 19.38
CA SER A 91 15.58 -3.24 20.69
C SER A 91 14.91 -1.88 20.92
N TRP A 92 15.61 -0.81 20.63
CA TRP A 92 15.11 0.55 20.75
C TRP A 92 13.96 0.82 19.78
N SER A 93 14.06 0.34 18.54
CA SER A 93 13.00 0.46 17.55
C SER A 93 11.73 -0.25 18.00
N ARG A 94 11.82 -1.48 18.54
CA ARG A 94 10.68 -2.22 19.06
C ARG A 94 9.96 -1.47 20.20
N TRP A 95 10.74 -0.94 21.13
CA TRP A 95 10.20 -0.22 22.28
C TRP A 95 9.47 1.05 21.85
N ILE A 96 10.10 1.90 21.04
CA ILE A 96 9.48 3.14 20.53
C ILE A 96 8.24 2.81 19.69
N ASN A 97 8.33 1.84 18.77
CA ASN A 97 7.19 1.47 17.93
C ASN A 97 6.01 0.96 18.76
N ARG A 98 6.27 0.25 19.87
CA ARG A 98 5.22 -0.19 20.81
C ARG A 98 4.53 1.01 21.47
N ILE A 99 5.29 2.00 21.94
CA ILE A 99 4.75 3.24 22.51
C ILE A 99 3.96 4.01 21.44
N GLU A 100 4.53 4.21 20.24
CA GLU A 100 3.82 4.90 19.16
C GLU A 100 2.51 4.21 18.78
N ARG A 101 2.49 2.88 18.78
CA ARG A 101 1.27 2.11 18.48
C ARG A 101 0.20 2.29 19.55
N PHE A 102 0.58 2.42 20.81
CA PHE A 102 -0.33 2.75 21.91
C PHE A 102 -0.97 4.13 21.74
N PHE A 103 -0.18 5.14 21.39
CA PHE A 103 -0.68 6.51 21.19
C PHE A 103 -1.29 6.78 19.82
N ARG A 104 -1.05 5.90 18.83
CA ARG A 104 -1.56 6.02 17.46
C ARG A 104 -2.19 4.71 17.01
N PRO A 105 -3.35 4.37 17.55
CA PRO A 105 -4.03 3.14 17.17
C PRO A 105 -4.35 3.14 15.67
N ARG A 106 -4.18 1.99 15.04
CA ARG A 106 -4.55 1.76 13.66
C ARG A 106 -5.83 0.93 13.63
N CYS A 107 -6.81 1.40 12.87
CA CYS A 107 -7.98 0.60 12.52
C CYS A 107 -7.81 0.09 11.09
N MET A 108 -7.78 -1.23 10.92
CA MET A 108 -7.61 -1.85 9.61
C MET A 108 -8.43 -3.12 9.49
N ALA A 109 -8.78 -3.47 8.26
CA ALA A 109 -9.25 -4.79 7.89
C ALA A 109 -8.75 -5.12 6.48
N VAL A 110 -8.61 -6.42 6.22
CA VAL A 110 -8.27 -6.99 4.93
C VAL A 110 -9.29 -8.07 4.61
N ALA A 111 -9.77 -8.13 3.38
CA ALA A 111 -10.69 -9.15 2.94
C ALA A 111 -10.01 -10.54 3.03
N PRO A 112 -10.75 -11.60 3.41
CA PRO A 112 -10.18 -12.94 3.59
C PRO A 112 -9.39 -13.45 2.38
N ASP A 113 -9.90 -13.20 1.18
CA ASP A 113 -9.29 -13.62 -0.09
C ASP A 113 -7.93 -12.94 -0.36
N TYR A 114 -7.63 -11.85 0.34
CA TYR A 114 -6.40 -11.06 0.21
C TYR A 114 -5.59 -11.01 1.50
N SER A 115 -5.71 -12.03 2.36
CA SER A 115 -5.00 -12.10 3.65
C SER A 115 -3.47 -11.98 3.52
N ASN A 116 -2.91 -12.45 2.39
CA ASN A 116 -1.50 -12.30 2.02
C ASN A 116 -1.05 -10.83 1.86
N MET A 117 -1.97 -9.90 1.60
CA MET A 117 -1.68 -8.46 1.50
C MET A 117 -1.78 -7.70 2.84
N SER A 118 -2.01 -8.40 3.94
CA SER A 118 -2.18 -7.78 5.25
C SER A 118 -0.98 -6.91 5.66
N ASP A 119 0.24 -7.37 5.42
CA ASP A 119 1.44 -6.61 5.77
C ASP A 119 1.61 -5.37 4.89
N PHE A 120 1.26 -5.45 3.61
CA PHE A 120 1.20 -4.28 2.74
C PHE A 120 0.21 -3.22 3.27
N VAL A 121 -1.02 -3.62 3.60
CA VAL A 121 -2.03 -2.69 4.14
C VAL A 121 -1.59 -2.05 5.45
N LYS A 122 -0.90 -2.80 6.32
CA LYS A 122 -0.35 -2.28 7.59
C LYS A 122 0.69 -1.19 7.38
N VAL A 123 1.54 -1.30 6.37
CA VAL A 123 2.66 -0.38 6.17
C VAL A 123 2.32 0.83 5.30
N LEU A 124 1.13 0.87 4.69
CA LEU A 124 0.70 2.01 3.87
C LEU A 124 0.98 3.39 4.48
N PRO A 125 0.73 3.64 5.78
CA PRO A 125 1.03 4.94 6.39
C PRO A 125 2.50 5.35 6.33
N VAL A 126 3.38 4.38 6.09
CA VAL A 126 4.84 4.59 6.02
C VAL A 126 5.32 4.76 4.59
N ILE A 127 4.78 3.93 3.67
CA ILE A 127 5.32 3.81 2.30
C ILE A 127 4.56 4.63 1.26
N PHE A 128 3.33 5.06 1.55
CA PHE A 128 2.45 5.65 0.54
C PHE A 128 3.06 6.85 -0.17
N GLU A 129 3.75 7.74 0.55
CA GLU A 129 4.35 8.94 -0.03
C GLU A 129 5.61 8.64 -0.88
N ASP A 130 6.30 7.56 -0.57
CA ASP A 130 7.61 7.23 -1.14
C ASP A 130 7.55 6.13 -2.21
N ARG A 131 6.42 5.40 -2.32
CA ARG A 131 6.27 4.24 -3.23
C ARG A 131 4.98 4.33 -4.04
N GLY A 132 4.92 3.55 -5.11
CA GLY A 132 3.79 3.49 -6.02
C GLY A 132 3.78 4.61 -7.06
N THR A 133 3.11 4.35 -8.18
CA THR A 133 2.96 5.29 -9.29
C THR A 133 1.71 6.14 -9.06
N VAL A 134 1.85 7.46 -9.10
CA VAL A 134 0.71 8.38 -8.93
C VAL A 134 -0.19 8.30 -10.16
N ILE A 135 -1.44 7.90 -9.97
CA ILE A 135 -2.49 7.91 -11.01
C ILE A 135 -3.24 9.24 -11.01
N TYR A 136 -3.55 9.73 -9.81
CA TYR A 136 -4.32 10.96 -9.64
C TYR A 136 -3.89 11.68 -8.37
N LYS A 137 -3.75 13.01 -8.46
CA LYS A 137 -3.41 13.86 -7.32
C LYS A 137 -4.33 15.07 -7.30
N GLY A 138 -5.23 15.13 -6.33
CA GLY A 138 -6.16 16.22 -6.12
C GLY A 138 -6.57 16.27 -4.65
N ARG A 139 -7.87 16.42 -4.35
CA ARG A 139 -8.40 16.34 -2.99
C ARG A 139 -8.08 15.02 -2.29
N ASN A 140 -8.11 13.92 -3.06
CA ASN A 140 -7.60 12.60 -2.64
C ASN A 140 -6.45 12.25 -3.58
N GLU A 141 -5.59 11.35 -3.15
CA GLU A 141 -4.49 10.86 -3.98
C GLU A 141 -4.68 9.37 -4.25
N LEU A 142 -4.54 8.97 -5.52
CA LEU A 142 -4.57 7.57 -5.95
C LEU A 142 -3.20 7.17 -6.45
N ARG A 143 -2.71 6.05 -5.94
CA ARG A 143 -1.46 5.44 -6.42
C ARG A 143 -1.66 3.98 -6.77
N GLU A 144 -0.99 3.56 -7.82
CA GLU A 144 -0.89 2.16 -8.21
C GLU A 144 0.36 1.53 -7.60
N PHE A 145 0.21 0.33 -7.09
CA PHE A 145 1.28 -0.52 -6.57
C PHE A 145 1.23 -1.86 -7.28
N ASP A 146 2.39 -2.48 -7.48
CA ASP A 146 2.49 -3.88 -7.87
C ASP A 146 2.85 -4.69 -6.64
N ILE A 147 1.97 -5.61 -6.25
CA ILE A 147 2.13 -6.47 -5.08
C ILE A 147 1.99 -7.92 -5.53
N ALA A 148 3.07 -8.64 -5.54
CA ALA A 148 3.13 -10.04 -5.97
C ALA A 148 2.53 -10.27 -7.37
N GLY A 149 2.78 -9.35 -8.32
CA GLY A 149 2.27 -9.41 -9.69
C GLY A 149 0.82 -8.95 -9.85
N GLN A 150 0.18 -8.48 -8.79
CA GLN A 150 -1.17 -7.92 -8.84
C GLN A 150 -1.12 -6.39 -8.77
N LYS A 151 -1.83 -5.75 -9.70
CA LYS A 151 -1.97 -4.28 -9.70
C LYS A 151 -3.05 -3.85 -8.71
N VAL A 152 -2.62 -3.06 -7.75
CA VAL A 152 -3.42 -2.60 -6.61
C VAL A 152 -3.50 -1.08 -6.64
N VAL A 153 -4.70 -0.54 -6.47
CA VAL A 153 -4.92 0.90 -6.36
C VAL A 153 -5.19 1.28 -4.91
N VAL A 154 -4.43 2.23 -4.41
CA VAL A 154 -4.58 2.77 -3.06
C VAL A 154 -5.10 4.20 -3.15
N LYS A 155 -6.25 4.44 -2.54
CA LYS A 155 -6.85 5.77 -2.41
C LYS A 155 -6.57 6.33 -1.02
N SER A 156 -5.74 7.37 -0.96
CA SER A 156 -5.47 8.14 0.26
C SER A 156 -6.49 9.28 0.36
N PHE A 157 -7.21 9.33 1.48
CA PHE A 157 -8.19 10.38 1.72
C PHE A 157 -7.55 11.58 2.41
N GLN A 158 -7.95 12.76 1.98
CA GLN A 158 -7.56 14.02 2.63
C GLN A 158 -7.93 13.99 4.12
N ILE A 159 -7.01 14.47 4.95
CA ILE A 159 -7.24 14.63 6.39
C ILE A 159 -8.34 15.69 6.57
N PRO A 160 -9.41 15.39 7.33
CA PRO A 160 -10.48 16.35 7.59
C PRO A 160 -9.98 17.57 8.39
N HIS A 161 -10.73 18.67 8.35
CA HIS A 161 -10.50 19.83 9.24
C HIS A 161 -10.60 19.44 10.71
N LEU A 162 -9.98 20.22 11.60
CA LEU A 162 -9.72 19.86 12.99
C LEU A 162 -10.97 19.38 13.75
N LEU A 163 -12.09 20.09 13.67
CA LEU A 163 -13.37 19.69 14.30
C LEU A 163 -13.86 18.34 13.79
N ASN A 164 -13.81 18.14 12.47
CA ASN A 164 -14.20 16.87 11.87
C ASN A 164 -13.27 15.72 12.24
N ARG A 165 -11.99 15.98 12.53
CA ARG A 165 -11.04 14.94 12.99
C ARG A 165 -11.46 14.35 14.32
N ILE A 166 -11.99 15.14 15.24
CA ILE A 166 -12.54 14.68 16.52
C ILE A 166 -13.78 13.84 16.30
N ILE A 167 -14.72 14.31 15.46
CA ILE A 167 -15.96 13.60 15.13
C ILE A 167 -15.66 12.25 14.46
N TYR A 168 -14.75 12.21 13.51
CA TYR A 168 -14.34 10.96 12.83
C TYR A 168 -13.61 9.99 13.77
N ASN A 169 -12.93 10.50 14.80
CA ASN A 169 -12.22 9.64 15.73
C ASN A 169 -13.17 8.90 16.69
N PHE A 170 -14.26 9.54 17.12
CA PHE A 170 -15.14 9.01 18.16
C PHE A 170 -16.52 8.56 17.65
N PHE A 171 -17.07 9.20 16.63
CA PHE A 171 -18.48 9.05 16.29
C PHE A 171 -18.73 8.63 14.84
N ARG A 172 -17.75 8.66 13.97
CA ARG A 172 -17.97 8.42 12.53
C ARG A 172 -16.94 7.50 11.91
N GLU A 173 -17.40 6.51 11.15
CA GLU A 173 -16.52 5.65 10.36
C GLU A 173 -15.64 6.45 9.39
N SER A 174 -14.35 6.03 9.26
CA SER A 174 -13.45 6.61 8.27
C SER A 174 -14.01 6.44 6.84
N LYS A 175 -13.63 7.36 5.95
CA LYS A 175 -13.99 7.25 4.53
C LYS A 175 -13.44 5.96 3.92
N ALA A 176 -12.23 5.56 4.30
CA ALA A 176 -11.61 4.32 3.83
C ALA A 176 -12.41 3.08 4.24
N ARG A 177 -12.84 2.99 5.52
CA ARG A 177 -13.67 1.87 6.00
C ARG A 177 -15.01 1.82 5.29
N ARG A 178 -15.65 2.96 5.08
CA ARG A 178 -16.92 3.04 4.32
C ARG A 178 -16.76 2.60 2.88
N SER A 179 -15.70 3.06 2.19
CA SER A 179 -15.40 2.64 0.82
C SER A 179 -15.19 1.12 0.74
N PHE A 180 -14.43 0.54 1.67
CA PHE A 180 -14.22 -0.90 1.75
C PHE A 180 -15.54 -1.66 1.92
N ARG A 181 -16.38 -1.24 2.88
CA ARG A 181 -17.68 -1.88 3.15
C ARG A 181 -18.64 -1.76 1.96
N TYR A 182 -18.71 -0.60 1.33
CA TYR A 182 -19.59 -0.40 0.19
C TYR A 182 -19.14 -1.17 -1.05
N ALA A 183 -17.85 -1.19 -1.35
CA ALA A 183 -17.33 -2.01 -2.45
C ALA A 183 -17.61 -3.51 -2.23
N ALA A 184 -17.44 -4.01 -0.99
CA ALA A 184 -17.80 -5.39 -0.65
C ALA A 184 -19.31 -5.64 -0.82
N MET A 185 -20.16 -4.70 -0.40
CA MET A 185 -21.61 -4.81 -0.54
C MET A 185 -22.04 -4.81 -2.02
N LEU A 186 -21.49 -3.94 -2.86
CA LEU A 186 -21.79 -3.92 -4.29
C LEU A 186 -21.50 -5.27 -4.95
N ARG A 187 -20.37 -5.87 -4.61
CA ARG A 187 -20.01 -7.20 -5.13
C ARG A 187 -20.96 -8.30 -4.66
N GLN A 188 -21.50 -8.24 -3.45
CA GLN A 188 -22.51 -9.18 -2.97
C GLN A 188 -23.81 -9.14 -3.80
N PHE A 189 -24.13 -7.96 -4.35
CA PHE A 189 -25.27 -7.77 -5.24
C PHE A 189 -24.93 -7.93 -6.72
N ASN A 190 -23.74 -8.47 -7.05
CA ASN A 190 -23.23 -8.61 -8.41
C ASN A 190 -23.16 -7.28 -9.20
N ILE A 191 -23.01 -6.16 -8.49
CA ILE A 191 -22.79 -4.85 -9.08
C ILE A 191 -21.29 -4.66 -9.26
N GLY A 192 -20.86 -4.29 -10.48
CA GLY A 192 -19.47 -4.08 -10.81
C GLY A 192 -18.81 -3.03 -9.91
N SER A 193 -17.74 -3.43 -9.26
CA SER A 193 -16.87 -2.57 -8.45
C SER A 193 -15.50 -3.20 -8.35
N PRO A 194 -14.41 -2.42 -8.36
CA PRO A 194 -13.07 -2.95 -8.11
C PRO A 194 -13.04 -3.76 -6.81
N ALA A 195 -12.40 -4.94 -6.86
CA ALA A 195 -12.39 -5.84 -5.71
C ALA A 195 -11.72 -5.18 -4.49
N PRO A 196 -12.42 -5.03 -3.36
CA PRO A 196 -11.87 -4.40 -2.17
C PRO A 196 -10.88 -5.36 -1.49
N ILE A 197 -9.65 -4.92 -1.33
CA ILE A 197 -8.59 -5.66 -0.64
C ILE A 197 -8.63 -5.35 0.85
N GLY A 198 -8.71 -4.05 1.21
CA GLY A 198 -8.70 -3.67 2.61
C GLY A 198 -8.72 -2.16 2.84
N PHE A 199 -8.61 -1.79 4.09
CA PHE A 199 -8.43 -0.39 4.48
C PHE A 199 -7.48 -0.28 5.67
N CYS A 200 -6.85 0.89 5.82
CA CYS A 200 -6.08 1.26 6.98
C CYS A 200 -6.38 2.71 7.35
N SER A 201 -6.64 2.97 8.63
CA SER A 201 -6.83 4.31 9.18
C SER A 201 -5.91 4.50 10.38
N VAL A 202 -5.22 5.63 10.44
CA VAL A 202 -4.33 5.99 11.54
C VAL A 202 -4.97 7.13 12.31
N SER A 203 -5.10 6.96 13.61
CA SER A 203 -5.56 8.02 14.53
C SER A 203 -4.47 8.31 15.56
N SER A 204 -4.39 9.54 16.06
CA SER A 204 -3.77 9.83 17.34
C SER A 204 -4.86 9.89 18.40
N TRP A 205 -4.50 9.88 19.68
CA TRP A 205 -5.41 9.74 20.81
C TRP A 205 -6.75 10.49 20.69
N PHE A 206 -6.74 11.70 20.14
CA PHE A 206 -7.94 12.54 19.99
C PHE A 206 -8.23 12.94 18.53
N LEU A 207 -7.33 12.66 17.60
CA LEU A 207 -7.42 13.20 16.26
C LEU A 207 -7.30 12.10 15.20
N PHE A 208 -8.33 11.99 14.35
CA PHE A 208 -8.28 11.18 13.16
C PHE A 208 -7.20 11.68 12.19
N GLY A 209 -6.40 10.77 11.66
CA GLY A 209 -5.32 11.05 10.72
C GLY A 209 -5.62 10.61 9.29
N LYS A 210 -4.60 10.10 8.60
CA LYS A 210 -4.71 9.57 7.23
C LYS A 210 -5.49 8.26 7.21
N SER A 211 -6.23 8.04 6.14
CA SER A 211 -6.91 6.77 5.88
C SER A 211 -6.74 6.37 4.43
N TYR A 212 -6.60 5.07 4.20
CA TYR A 212 -6.28 4.45 2.92
C TYR A 212 -7.29 3.35 2.63
N PHE A 213 -7.88 3.37 1.44
CA PHE A 213 -8.68 2.28 0.90
C PHE A 213 -7.88 1.60 -0.21
N VAL A 214 -7.90 0.28 -0.21
CA VAL A 214 -7.13 -0.56 -1.12
C VAL A 214 -8.08 -1.44 -1.90
N SER A 215 -7.95 -1.42 -3.22
CA SER A 215 -8.70 -2.29 -4.14
C SER A 215 -7.77 -2.86 -5.20
N LEU A 216 -8.19 -3.91 -5.89
CA LEU A 216 -7.57 -4.26 -7.17
C LEU A 216 -7.75 -3.09 -8.15
N ARG A 217 -6.86 -3.02 -9.13
CA ARG A 217 -7.06 -2.13 -10.26
C ARG A 217 -8.31 -2.56 -11.02
N SER A 218 -9.16 -1.60 -11.40
CA SER A 218 -10.29 -1.84 -12.28
C SER A 218 -9.83 -2.42 -13.62
N GLU A 219 -10.57 -3.38 -14.13
CA GLU A 219 -10.40 -3.90 -15.49
C GLU A 219 -11.06 -2.99 -16.53
N CYS A 220 -11.85 -2.00 -16.10
CA CYS A 220 -12.51 -1.05 -16.96
C CYS A 220 -11.58 0.13 -17.24
N PRO A 221 -11.03 0.25 -18.48
CA PRO A 221 -10.04 1.28 -18.80
C PRO A 221 -10.67 2.65 -19.08
N TYR A 222 -11.97 2.72 -19.35
CA TYR A 222 -12.65 3.94 -19.74
C TYR A 222 -13.57 4.43 -18.63
N THR A 223 -13.75 5.75 -18.57
CA THR A 223 -14.74 6.41 -17.72
C THR A 223 -15.91 6.93 -18.57
N TYR A 224 -17.03 7.28 -17.95
CA TYR A 224 -18.14 7.91 -18.65
C TYR A 224 -17.75 9.20 -19.38
N ARG A 225 -16.64 9.86 -18.99
CA ARG A 225 -16.10 11.05 -19.68
C ARG A 225 -15.61 10.75 -21.09
N ASP A 226 -15.24 9.50 -21.35
CA ASP A 226 -14.71 9.06 -22.64
C ASP A 226 -15.83 8.70 -23.62
N LEU A 227 -17.08 8.64 -23.12
CA LEU A 227 -18.24 8.24 -23.91
C LEU A 227 -18.51 9.15 -25.14
N PRO A 228 -18.44 10.50 -25.06
CA PRO A 228 -18.70 11.37 -26.21
C PRO A 228 -17.72 11.19 -27.38
N GLN A 229 -16.58 10.54 -27.12
CA GLN A 229 -15.56 10.29 -28.15
C GLN A 229 -15.81 8.98 -28.92
N ARG A 230 -16.85 8.20 -28.55
CA ARG A 230 -17.20 6.93 -29.15
C ARG A 230 -18.22 7.08 -30.28
N PRO A 231 -18.27 6.15 -31.24
CA PRO A 231 -19.35 6.10 -32.24
C PRO A 231 -20.72 6.02 -31.58
N PHE A 232 -21.74 6.65 -32.21
CA PHE A 232 -23.08 6.73 -31.63
C PHE A 232 -23.70 5.38 -31.25
N GLU A 233 -23.51 4.36 -32.09
CA GLU A 233 -24.04 3.01 -31.84
C GLU A 233 -23.39 2.35 -30.59
N GLU A 234 -22.10 2.61 -30.35
CA GLU A 234 -21.41 2.16 -29.14
C GLU A 234 -21.89 2.92 -27.91
N GLN A 235 -22.10 4.25 -28.03
CA GLN A 235 -22.63 5.07 -26.95
C GLN A 235 -23.95 4.51 -26.42
N GLU A 236 -24.88 4.14 -27.31
CA GLU A 236 -26.17 3.59 -26.91
C GLU A 236 -26.02 2.29 -26.11
N LYS A 237 -25.17 1.37 -26.55
CA LYS A 237 -24.90 0.12 -25.85
C LYS A 237 -24.34 0.36 -24.45
N ILE A 238 -23.37 1.27 -24.34
CA ILE A 238 -22.74 1.64 -23.07
C ILE A 238 -23.74 2.30 -22.13
N LEU A 239 -24.53 3.26 -22.63
CA LEU A 239 -25.58 3.94 -21.84
C LEU A 239 -26.64 2.96 -21.32
N ARG A 240 -27.05 2.00 -22.13
CA ARG A 240 -27.99 0.95 -21.69
C ARG A 240 -27.39 0.06 -20.61
N ALA A 241 -26.09 -0.27 -20.68
CA ALA A 241 -25.41 -1.04 -19.66
C ALA A 241 -25.32 -0.25 -18.34
N ILE A 242 -24.95 1.03 -18.40
CA ILE A 242 -24.91 1.92 -17.23
C ILE A 242 -26.32 2.07 -16.61
N ALA A 243 -27.34 2.25 -17.44
CA ALA A 243 -28.72 2.36 -16.96
C ALA A 243 -29.18 1.09 -16.24
N ARG A 244 -28.87 -0.10 -16.78
CA ARG A 244 -29.16 -1.38 -16.13
C ARG A 244 -28.45 -1.50 -14.77
N THR A 245 -27.16 -1.16 -14.72
CA THR A 245 -26.39 -1.18 -13.46
C THR A 245 -27.00 -0.20 -12.45
N THR A 246 -27.44 0.96 -12.89
CA THR A 246 -28.13 1.96 -12.04
C THR A 246 -29.47 1.45 -11.54
N ALA A 247 -30.25 0.77 -12.39
CA ALA A 247 -31.51 0.16 -11.98
C ALA A 247 -31.31 -0.88 -10.89
N VAL A 248 -30.30 -1.78 -11.06
CA VAL A 248 -29.95 -2.78 -10.04
C VAL A 248 -29.55 -2.12 -8.71
N LEU A 249 -28.78 -1.01 -8.74
CA LEU A 249 -28.49 -0.23 -7.53
C LEU A 249 -29.77 0.21 -6.81
N HIS A 250 -30.71 0.80 -7.56
CA HIS A 250 -31.94 1.34 -7.01
C HIS A 250 -32.88 0.23 -6.50
N GLU A 251 -32.95 -0.91 -7.18
CA GLU A 251 -33.70 -2.08 -6.74
C GLU A 251 -33.22 -2.62 -5.38
N HIS A 252 -31.91 -2.50 -5.10
CA HIS A 252 -31.33 -2.84 -3.80
C HIS A 252 -31.37 -1.67 -2.79
N GLY A 253 -32.08 -0.59 -3.11
CA GLY A 253 -32.20 0.60 -2.24
C GLY A 253 -30.91 1.38 -2.07
N ILE A 254 -29.96 1.23 -3.02
CA ILE A 254 -28.66 1.90 -2.97
C ILE A 254 -28.71 3.18 -3.82
N LEU A 255 -28.44 4.32 -3.18
CA LEU A 255 -28.26 5.60 -3.87
C LEU A 255 -26.78 6.00 -3.82
N HIS A 256 -26.14 6.06 -4.99
CA HIS A 256 -24.75 6.51 -5.10
C HIS A 256 -24.70 8.05 -5.06
N LYS A 257 -24.25 8.63 -3.94
CA LYS A 257 -24.27 10.07 -3.68
C LYS A 257 -23.32 10.90 -4.55
N ASP A 258 -22.32 10.28 -5.15
CA ASP A 258 -21.33 10.91 -6.03
C ASP A 258 -21.31 10.18 -7.39
N TYR A 259 -22.51 10.10 -8.02
CA TYR A 259 -22.69 9.44 -9.32
C TYR A 259 -22.25 10.38 -10.43
N SER A 260 -20.96 10.59 -10.53
CA SER A 260 -20.34 11.51 -11.49
C SER A 260 -19.61 10.74 -12.60
N ALA A 261 -19.42 11.40 -13.73
CA ALA A 261 -18.79 10.82 -14.91
C ALA A 261 -17.39 10.24 -14.68
N GLY A 262 -16.69 10.64 -13.63
CA GLY A 262 -15.39 10.10 -13.25
C GLY A 262 -15.45 8.87 -12.37
N ASN A 263 -16.62 8.52 -11.83
CA ASN A 263 -16.83 7.38 -10.92
C ASN A 263 -17.60 6.24 -11.58
N ILE A 264 -17.91 6.34 -12.86
CA ILE A 264 -18.53 5.28 -13.66
C ILE A 264 -17.48 4.84 -14.67
N LEU A 265 -17.03 3.60 -14.53
CA LEU A 265 -16.06 3.00 -15.43
C LEU A 265 -16.76 1.96 -16.30
N PHE A 266 -16.24 1.75 -17.51
CA PHE A 266 -16.74 0.70 -18.39
C PHE A 266 -15.62 0.06 -19.22
N ALA A 267 -15.90 -1.15 -19.66
CA ALA A 267 -15.13 -1.89 -20.64
C ALA A 267 -16.05 -2.62 -21.61
N GLU A 268 -15.67 -2.65 -22.87
CA GLU A 268 -16.32 -3.48 -23.87
C GLU A 268 -15.66 -4.86 -23.87
N LYS A 269 -16.44 -5.90 -23.66
CA LYS A 269 -16.02 -7.29 -23.65
C LYS A 269 -16.80 -8.04 -24.73
N PRO A 270 -16.30 -9.20 -25.23
CA PRO A 270 -17.01 -9.99 -26.24
C PRO A 270 -18.45 -10.35 -25.82
N GLU A 271 -18.67 -10.55 -24.52
CA GLU A 271 -19.97 -10.87 -23.94
C GLU A 271 -20.86 -9.63 -23.67
N GLY A 272 -20.36 -8.42 -23.88
CA GLY A 272 -21.10 -7.18 -23.67
C GLY A 272 -20.31 -6.09 -22.97
N VAL A 273 -21.01 -5.08 -22.46
CA VAL A 273 -20.39 -3.94 -21.75
C VAL A 273 -20.38 -4.24 -20.26
N SER A 274 -19.18 -4.29 -19.66
CA SER A 274 -18.96 -4.33 -18.22
C SER A 274 -18.96 -2.91 -17.66
N VAL A 275 -19.64 -2.69 -16.54
CA VAL A 275 -19.70 -1.40 -15.84
C VAL A 275 -19.26 -1.57 -14.39
N GLU A 276 -18.39 -0.69 -13.91
CA GLU A 276 -17.96 -0.58 -12.52
C GLU A 276 -18.26 0.82 -11.95
N ILE A 277 -18.63 0.86 -10.67
CA ILE A 277 -19.02 2.08 -9.96
C ILE A 277 -18.20 2.25 -8.68
#